data_e930de6a777fab3eceb41bbda75881c9
#
_entry.id   e930de6a777fab3eceb41bbda75881c9
#
_cell.length_a   1.000
_cell.length_b   1.000
_cell.length_c   1.000
_cell.angle_alpha   90.00
_cell.angle_beta   90.00
_cell.angle_gamma   90.00
#
_symmetry.space_group_name_H-M   'P 1'
#
loop_
_entity.id
_entity.type
_entity.pdbx_description
1 polymer ?
#
loop_
_entity_poly.entity_id
_entity_poly.type
_entity_poly.pdbx_seq_one_letter_code
_entity_poly.pdbx_strand_id
1 'polypeptide(L)'
;MKLNFSQKTMETVKSYTFMTDRFMTMAFDKPVAQHILSVIMGKNLIVKSVKTQPVEDNFFSRSCRFDVLAEDTTGKIYNIEVQNSDEGAIPRRSRYNCEKLDELLIRKGMSYDDYPETYVIFITKNDVLNGGLPIYHIERHIEETGELFDDGQHIIYVNGENTDTSTALGQLMVDMQQADAAKISNKVLANK
;
A
#
# COMPACT_ATOMS: atom_id res chain seq x y z
N MET A 1 29.05 6.82 20.31
CA MET A 1 29.69 5.71 19.57
C MET A 1 29.36 5.88 18.09
N LYS A 2 30.33 6.32 17.24
CA LYS A 2 30.09 6.41 15.78
C LYS A 2 30.21 5.01 15.20
N LEU A 3 29.12 4.45 14.71
CA LEU A 3 29.14 3.19 13.96
C LEU A 3 29.85 3.45 12.62
N ASN A 4 31.03 2.85 12.42
CA ASN A 4 31.73 2.86 11.14
C ASN A 4 31.14 1.75 10.26
N PHE A 5 30.28 2.11 9.34
CA PHE A 5 29.78 1.19 8.32
C PHE A 5 30.80 1.06 7.18
N SER A 6 30.86 -0.14 6.58
CA SER A 6 31.68 -0.33 5.37
C SER A 6 31.16 0.56 4.23
N GLN A 7 32.04 0.94 3.30
CA GLN A 7 31.66 1.75 2.13
C GLN A 7 30.51 1.10 1.34
N LYS A 8 30.58 -0.24 1.16
CA LYS A 8 29.53 -1.03 0.51
C LYS A 8 28.18 -0.93 1.25
N THR A 9 28.19 -0.96 2.57
CA THR A 9 26.96 -0.78 3.39
C THR A 9 26.36 0.61 3.21
N MET A 10 27.22 1.64 3.17
CA MET A 10 26.79 3.03 2.95
C MET A 10 26.19 3.24 1.56
N GLU A 11 26.78 2.65 0.53
CA GLU A 11 26.25 2.70 -0.85
C GLU A 11 24.90 1.99 -0.95
N THR A 12 24.76 0.82 -0.31
CA THR A 12 23.49 0.07 -0.27
C THR A 12 22.39 0.90 0.42
N VAL A 13 22.68 1.52 1.56
CA VAL A 13 21.68 2.35 2.28
C VAL A 13 21.27 3.57 1.45
N LYS A 14 22.22 4.20 0.72
CA LYS A 14 21.93 5.32 -0.16
C LYS A 14 21.06 4.97 -1.38
N SER A 15 20.94 3.69 -1.73
CA SER A 15 20.08 3.23 -2.83
C SER A 15 18.64 2.89 -2.39
N TYR A 16 18.34 2.98 -1.10
CA TYR A 16 17.01 2.66 -0.61
C TYR A 16 15.99 3.72 -1.00
N THR A 17 14.82 3.27 -1.37
CA THR A 17 13.66 4.08 -1.74
C THR A 17 12.43 3.57 -1.00
N PHE A 18 11.31 4.27 -1.05
CA PHE A 18 10.03 3.76 -0.52
C PHE A 18 9.56 2.47 -1.20
N MET A 19 10.13 2.11 -2.37
CA MET A 19 9.90 0.82 -3.03
C MET A 19 10.75 -0.31 -2.43
N THR A 20 11.65 -0.03 -1.48
CA THR A 20 12.50 -1.03 -0.83
C THR A 20 11.86 -1.49 0.48
N ASP A 21 11.58 -2.78 0.64
CA ASP A 21 10.90 -3.40 1.78
C ASP A 21 11.45 -2.91 3.15
N ARG A 22 12.77 -2.92 3.34
CA ARG A 22 13.40 -2.46 4.58
C ARG A 22 13.16 -0.97 4.86
N PHE A 23 13.28 -0.13 3.83
CA PHE A 23 13.09 1.31 4.01
C PHE A 23 11.62 1.62 4.26
N MET A 24 10.74 0.99 3.52
CA MET A 24 9.29 1.12 3.67
C MET A 24 8.86 0.81 5.10
N THR A 25 9.30 -0.31 5.68
CA THR A 25 8.98 -0.69 7.06
C THR A 25 9.37 0.37 8.09
N MET A 26 10.52 1.04 7.89
CA MET A 26 11.03 2.06 8.81
C MET A 26 10.42 3.44 8.59
N ALA A 27 10.10 3.78 7.34
CA ALA A 27 9.67 5.11 6.93
C ALA A 27 8.16 5.33 7.02
N PHE A 28 7.36 4.25 6.93
CA PHE A 28 5.91 4.34 6.97
C PHE A 28 5.39 4.60 8.38
N ASP A 29 5.19 5.85 8.67
CA ASP A 29 4.45 6.32 9.85
C ASP A 29 3.10 6.93 9.41
N LYS A 30 2.37 7.45 10.39
CA LYS A 30 1.05 8.06 10.17
C LYS A 30 1.06 9.20 9.14
N PRO A 31 1.98 10.19 9.17
CA PRO A 31 2.06 11.25 8.15
C PRO A 31 2.33 10.71 6.74
N VAL A 32 3.22 9.73 6.59
CA VAL A 32 3.53 9.10 5.30
C VAL A 32 2.31 8.35 4.75
N ALA A 33 1.69 7.49 5.56
CA ALA A 33 0.50 6.76 5.16
C ALA A 33 -0.65 7.71 4.79
N GLN A 34 -0.85 8.77 5.56
CA GLN A 34 -1.88 9.77 5.28
C GLN A 34 -1.65 10.48 3.94
N HIS A 35 -0.40 10.88 3.65
CA HIS A 35 -0.08 11.52 2.39
C HIS A 35 -0.33 10.56 1.21
N ILE A 36 0.23 9.37 1.26
CA ILE A 36 0.10 8.35 0.20
C ILE A 36 -1.37 8.01 -0.05
N LEU A 37 -2.11 7.69 1.00
CA LEU A 37 -3.54 7.36 0.88
C LEU A 37 -4.36 8.54 0.35
N SER A 38 -4.07 9.78 0.79
CA SER A 38 -4.80 10.96 0.29
C SER A 38 -4.61 11.16 -1.22
N VAL A 39 -3.40 10.92 -1.73
CA VAL A 39 -3.10 11.00 -3.17
C VAL A 39 -3.79 9.87 -3.93
N ILE A 40 -3.66 8.62 -3.48
CA ILE A 40 -4.26 7.45 -4.15
C ILE A 40 -5.78 7.56 -4.18
N MET A 41 -6.40 7.96 -3.06
CA MET A 41 -7.86 8.08 -2.93
C MET A 41 -8.42 9.38 -3.53
N GLY A 42 -7.57 10.29 -4.01
CA GLY A 42 -7.98 11.57 -4.61
C GLY A 42 -8.74 12.50 -3.64
N LYS A 43 -8.58 12.32 -2.33
CA LYS A 43 -9.27 13.11 -1.29
C LYS A 43 -8.38 13.28 -0.06
N ASN A 44 -8.63 14.34 0.71
CA ASN A 44 -7.95 14.52 1.99
C ASN A 44 -8.44 13.45 2.99
N LEU A 45 -7.56 12.51 3.35
CA LEU A 45 -7.85 11.41 4.23
C LEU A 45 -7.08 11.61 5.54
N ILE A 46 -7.73 11.39 6.68
CA ILE A 46 -7.11 11.52 8.00
C ILE A 46 -6.90 10.12 8.55
N VAL A 47 -5.62 9.72 8.62
CA VAL A 47 -5.24 8.42 9.19
C VAL A 47 -5.29 8.48 10.71
N LYS A 48 -5.97 7.53 11.34
CA LYS A 48 -6.09 7.35 12.78
C LYS A 48 -4.93 6.54 13.33
N SER A 49 -4.62 5.41 12.71
CA SER A 49 -3.57 4.50 13.14
C SER A 49 -2.83 3.86 11.96
N VAL A 50 -1.57 3.47 12.19
CA VAL A 50 -0.73 2.72 11.24
C VAL A 50 0.01 1.62 11.97
N LYS A 51 0.09 0.44 11.37
CA LYS A 51 0.94 -0.67 11.79
C LYS A 51 1.75 -1.15 10.59
N THR A 52 3.06 -1.27 10.77
CA THR A 52 3.95 -1.83 9.74
C THR A 52 4.25 -3.29 10.08
N GLN A 53 4.25 -4.12 9.05
CA GLN A 53 4.53 -5.56 9.12
C GLN A 53 3.75 -6.33 10.21
N PRO A 54 2.44 -6.11 10.40
CA PRO A 54 1.65 -6.98 11.25
C PRO A 54 1.64 -8.39 10.66
N VAL A 55 1.92 -9.38 11.50
CA VAL A 55 1.96 -10.81 11.11
C VAL A 55 0.69 -11.48 11.59
N GLU A 56 0.00 -12.16 10.70
CA GLU A 56 -1.04 -13.13 11.01
C GLU A 56 -0.41 -14.52 11.02
N ASP A 57 -0.17 -15.04 12.22
CA ASP A 57 0.30 -16.42 12.40
C ASP A 57 -0.90 -17.37 12.46
N ASN A 58 -1.03 -18.21 11.46
CA ASN A 58 -2.02 -19.27 11.46
C ASN A 58 -1.32 -20.63 11.40
N PHE A 59 -1.60 -21.49 12.37
CA PHE A 59 -0.98 -22.83 12.49
C PHE A 59 -1.28 -23.75 11.30
N PHE A 60 -2.33 -23.48 10.52
CA PHE A 60 -2.83 -24.35 9.46
C PHE A 60 -2.71 -23.77 8.05
N SER A 61 -2.29 -22.50 7.90
CA SER A 61 -2.16 -21.84 6.62
C SER A 61 -0.84 -21.08 6.49
N ARG A 62 -0.53 -20.65 5.27
CA ARG A 62 0.60 -19.75 5.02
C ARG A 62 0.39 -18.46 5.83
N SER A 63 1.34 -18.11 6.70
CA SER A 63 1.33 -16.84 7.40
C SER A 63 1.27 -15.68 6.39
N CYS A 64 0.43 -14.70 6.65
CA CYS A 64 0.38 -13.46 5.89
C CYS A 64 1.06 -12.35 6.69
N ARG A 65 1.97 -11.65 6.06
CA ARG A 65 2.57 -10.45 6.58
C ARG A 65 2.17 -9.31 5.66
N PHE A 66 1.37 -8.41 6.18
CA PHE A 66 1.03 -7.18 5.49
C PHE A 66 2.17 -6.18 5.60
N ASP A 67 2.43 -5.42 4.54
CA ASP A 67 3.47 -4.40 4.59
C ASP A 67 3.04 -3.25 5.51
N VAL A 68 1.88 -2.67 5.27
CA VAL A 68 1.30 -1.59 6.09
C VAL A 68 -0.20 -1.78 6.24
N LEU A 69 -0.70 -1.68 7.47
CA LEU A 69 -2.12 -1.52 7.76
C LEU A 69 -2.39 -0.13 8.33
N ALA A 70 -3.34 0.58 7.74
CA ALA A 70 -3.80 1.88 8.20
C ALA A 70 -5.31 1.88 8.43
N GLU A 71 -5.76 2.64 9.44
CA GLU A 71 -7.16 2.92 9.71
C GLU A 71 -7.38 4.42 9.62
N ASP A 72 -8.42 4.85 8.93
CA ASP A 72 -8.81 6.25 8.90
C ASP A 72 -9.81 6.62 10.00
N THR A 73 -10.14 7.91 10.09
CA THR A 73 -11.09 8.41 11.11
C THR A 73 -12.52 8.00 10.86
N THR A 74 -12.85 7.43 9.70
CA THR A 74 -14.17 6.87 9.38
C THR A 74 -14.28 5.38 9.66
N GLY A 75 -13.17 4.73 10.08
CA GLY A 75 -13.10 3.31 10.38
C GLY A 75 -12.76 2.43 9.19
N LYS A 76 -12.46 3.00 8.01
CA LYS A 76 -12.02 2.24 6.84
C LYS A 76 -10.60 1.72 7.04
N ILE A 77 -10.34 0.52 6.58
CA ILE A 77 -9.06 -0.17 6.73
C ILE A 77 -8.36 -0.26 5.37
N TYR A 78 -7.08 0.07 5.37
CA TYR A 78 -6.23 0.09 4.18
C TYR A 78 -5.02 -0.82 4.40
N ASN A 79 -4.90 -1.87 3.59
CA ASN A 79 -3.66 -2.62 3.44
C ASN A 79 -2.88 -2.05 2.27
N ILE A 80 -1.69 -1.52 2.52
CA ILE A 80 -0.79 -1.01 1.48
C ILE A 80 0.35 -1.99 1.32
N GLU A 81 0.49 -2.55 0.12
CA GLU A 81 1.56 -3.45 -0.30
C GLU A 81 2.44 -2.74 -1.32
N VAL A 82 3.74 -2.63 -1.03
CA VAL A 82 4.69 -2.03 -1.96
C VAL A 82 5.53 -3.12 -2.62
N GLN A 83 5.42 -3.26 -3.95
CA GLN A 83 6.01 -4.37 -4.67
C GLN A 83 6.99 -3.90 -5.75
N ASN A 84 8.23 -4.33 -5.61
CA ASN A 84 9.32 -4.01 -6.54
C ASN A 84 9.44 -5.04 -7.68
N SER A 85 8.67 -6.14 -7.62
CA SER A 85 8.59 -7.18 -8.67
C SER A 85 7.13 -7.55 -8.93
N ASP A 86 6.82 -7.94 -10.17
CA ASP A 86 5.47 -8.27 -10.63
C ASP A 86 4.91 -9.51 -9.93
N GLU A 87 5.76 -10.49 -9.62
CA GLU A 87 5.38 -11.73 -8.91
C GLU A 87 4.76 -11.45 -7.54
N GLY A 88 5.16 -10.34 -6.92
CA GLY A 88 4.62 -9.87 -5.65
C GLY A 88 3.22 -9.27 -5.74
N ALA A 89 2.69 -8.98 -6.93
CA ALA A 89 1.45 -8.23 -7.12
C ALA A 89 0.44 -8.92 -8.07
N ILE A 90 0.57 -10.22 -8.29
CA ILE A 90 -0.37 -10.94 -9.16
C ILE A 90 -1.80 -10.91 -8.60
N PRO A 91 -2.86 -10.92 -9.44
CA PRO A 91 -4.26 -10.80 -8.99
C PRO A 91 -4.70 -11.85 -7.96
N ARG A 92 -4.14 -13.07 -8.02
CA ARG A 92 -4.44 -14.10 -7.00
C ARG A 92 -3.90 -13.74 -5.61
N ARG A 93 -2.81 -12.96 -5.54
CA ARG A 93 -2.29 -12.49 -4.26
C ARG A 93 -3.15 -11.39 -3.66
N SER A 94 -3.72 -10.50 -4.48
CA SER A 94 -4.64 -9.48 -3.96
C SER A 94 -5.88 -10.13 -3.33
N ARG A 95 -6.47 -11.14 -3.99
CA ARG A 95 -7.55 -11.92 -3.41
C ARG A 95 -7.16 -12.57 -2.06
N TYR A 96 -5.96 -13.17 -1.99
CA TYR A 96 -5.46 -13.77 -0.76
C TYR A 96 -5.29 -12.73 0.36
N ASN A 97 -4.77 -11.55 0.03
CA ASN A 97 -4.62 -10.46 1.00
C ASN A 97 -5.99 -9.94 1.49
N CYS A 98 -7.00 -9.88 0.62
CA CYS A 98 -8.37 -9.56 1.01
C CYS A 98 -8.91 -10.54 2.05
N GLU A 99 -8.83 -11.84 1.76
CA GLU A 99 -9.29 -12.90 2.69
C GLU A 99 -8.56 -12.84 4.04
N LYS A 100 -7.25 -12.57 4.04
CA LYS A 100 -6.45 -12.46 5.26
C LYS A 100 -6.75 -11.18 6.04
N LEU A 101 -7.07 -10.10 5.36
CA LEU A 101 -7.50 -8.86 6.00
C LEU A 101 -8.86 -9.05 6.69
N ASP A 102 -9.79 -9.72 6.05
CA ASP A 102 -11.09 -10.06 6.62
C ASP A 102 -10.93 -10.98 7.85
N GLU A 103 -10.08 -12.02 7.75
CA GLU A 103 -9.78 -12.91 8.89
C GLU A 103 -9.20 -12.14 10.10
N LEU A 104 -8.35 -11.13 9.84
CA LEU A 104 -7.77 -10.27 10.89
C LEU A 104 -8.82 -9.39 11.58
N LEU A 105 -9.82 -8.93 10.82
CA LEU A 105 -10.80 -7.96 11.29
C LEU A 105 -12.01 -8.61 11.97
N ILE A 106 -12.38 -9.82 11.54
CA ILE A 106 -13.55 -10.52 12.06
C ILE A 106 -13.33 -10.95 13.52
N ARG A 107 -14.32 -10.71 14.34
CA ARG A 107 -14.31 -11.14 15.74
C ARG A 107 -15.56 -11.97 16.05
N LYS A 108 -15.41 -12.93 16.96
CA LYS A 108 -16.55 -13.76 17.40
C LYS A 108 -17.69 -12.90 17.92
N GLY A 109 -18.87 -13.02 17.30
CA GLY A 109 -20.07 -12.28 17.70
C GLY A 109 -20.23 -10.93 17.00
N MET A 110 -19.32 -10.52 16.13
CA MET A 110 -19.47 -9.35 15.27
C MET A 110 -20.55 -9.58 14.21
N SER A 111 -21.43 -8.59 13.99
CA SER A 111 -22.37 -8.64 12.87
C SER A 111 -21.62 -8.40 11.56
N TYR A 112 -22.08 -8.99 10.47
CA TYR A 112 -21.54 -8.69 9.14
C TYR A 112 -21.82 -7.24 8.71
N ASP A 113 -22.88 -6.61 9.21
CA ASP A 113 -23.20 -5.20 8.99
C ASP A 113 -22.21 -4.23 9.66
N ASP A 114 -21.46 -4.72 10.66
CA ASP A 114 -20.43 -3.94 11.38
C ASP A 114 -19.04 -4.08 10.74
N TYR A 115 -18.94 -4.80 9.61
CA TYR A 115 -17.67 -4.99 8.92
C TYR A 115 -17.16 -3.66 8.36
N PRO A 116 -15.88 -3.32 8.58
CA PRO A 116 -15.33 -2.12 8.00
C PRO A 116 -15.17 -2.27 6.49
N GLU A 117 -15.32 -1.19 5.78
CA GLU A 117 -14.92 -1.08 4.37
C GLU A 117 -13.40 -1.24 4.26
N THR A 118 -12.93 -2.12 3.39
CA THR A 118 -11.53 -2.52 3.28
C THR A 118 -10.95 -2.23 1.90
N TYR A 119 -9.68 -1.80 1.89
CA TYR A 119 -8.92 -1.51 0.69
C TYR A 119 -7.61 -2.29 0.69
N VAL A 120 -7.38 -3.11 -0.33
CA VAL A 120 -6.08 -3.74 -0.59
C VAL A 120 -5.41 -3.01 -1.75
N ILE A 121 -4.35 -2.28 -1.44
CA ILE A 121 -3.69 -1.36 -2.36
C ILE A 121 -2.29 -1.89 -2.68
N PHE A 122 -2.05 -2.24 -3.94
CA PHE A 122 -0.74 -2.58 -4.46
C PHE A 122 -0.11 -1.36 -5.12
N ILE A 123 1.03 -0.89 -4.61
CA ILE A 123 1.87 0.10 -5.26
C ILE A 123 2.99 -0.68 -5.93
N THR A 124 2.98 -0.78 -7.25
CA THR A 124 3.89 -1.62 -8.01
C THR A 124 4.91 -0.78 -8.77
N LYS A 125 6.11 -1.30 -8.97
CA LYS A 125 7.13 -0.63 -9.77
C LYS A 125 6.75 -0.60 -11.25
N ASN A 126 6.19 -1.71 -11.75
CA ASN A 126 5.80 -1.89 -13.15
C ASN A 126 4.27 -1.91 -13.28
N ASP A 127 3.76 -1.76 -14.50
CA ASP A 127 2.33 -1.94 -14.82
C ASP A 127 1.94 -3.42 -14.84
N VAL A 128 1.66 -4.00 -13.70
CA VAL A 128 1.33 -5.45 -13.55
C VAL A 128 0.07 -5.85 -14.34
N LEU A 129 -0.86 -4.94 -14.56
CA LEU A 129 -2.11 -5.21 -15.29
C LEU A 129 -2.02 -4.88 -16.78
N ASN A 130 -0.91 -4.30 -17.24
CA ASN A 130 -0.59 -4.01 -18.63
C ASN A 130 -1.66 -3.19 -19.39
N GLY A 131 -2.42 -2.36 -18.69
CA GLY A 131 -3.44 -1.50 -19.30
C GLY A 131 -2.96 -0.08 -19.61
N GLY A 132 -1.74 0.30 -19.22
CA GLY A 132 -1.17 1.62 -19.43
C GLY A 132 -1.81 2.73 -18.58
N LEU A 133 -2.63 2.37 -17.59
CA LEU A 133 -3.31 3.35 -16.73
C LEU A 133 -2.47 3.66 -15.49
N PRO A 134 -2.56 4.88 -14.93
CA PRO A 134 -1.83 5.25 -13.72
C PRO A 134 -2.34 4.54 -12.47
N ILE A 135 -3.61 4.14 -12.46
CA ILE A 135 -4.29 3.46 -11.35
C ILE A 135 -5.42 2.59 -11.89
N TYR A 136 -5.65 1.47 -11.23
CA TYR A 136 -6.73 0.54 -11.53
C TYR A 136 -7.55 0.31 -10.27
N HIS A 137 -8.87 0.48 -10.37
CA HIS A 137 -9.83 0.12 -9.34
C HIS A 137 -10.52 -1.17 -9.75
N ILE A 138 -10.46 -2.19 -8.90
CA ILE A 138 -11.04 -3.50 -9.15
C ILE A 138 -12.19 -3.70 -8.17
N GLU A 139 -13.39 -3.84 -8.71
CA GLU A 139 -14.64 -4.01 -7.99
C GLU A 139 -15.36 -5.27 -8.45
N ARG A 140 -16.19 -5.85 -7.59
CA ARG A 140 -17.09 -6.94 -7.97
C ARG A 140 -18.38 -6.39 -8.55
N HIS A 141 -18.86 -7.06 -9.59
CA HIS A 141 -20.11 -6.73 -10.26
C HIS A 141 -21.02 -7.95 -10.31
N ILE A 142 -22.32 -7.69 -10.28
CA ILE A 142 -23.35 -8.70 -10.58
C ILE A 142 -23.35 -8.90 -12.10
N GLU A 143 -23.03 -10.09 -12.59
CA GLU A 143 -22.85 -10.36 -14.02
C GLU A 143 -24.12 -10.07 -14.83
N GLU A 144 -25.30 -10.40 -14.27
CA GLU A 144 -26.58 -10.28 -14.95
C GLU A 144 -27.06 -8.84 -15.08
N THR A 145 -26.69 -7.94 -14.17
CA THR A 145 -27.16 -6.54 -14.16
C THR A 145 -26.08 -5.52 -14.49
N GLY A 146 -24.80 -5.90 -14.33
CA GLY A 146 -23.65 -5.00 -14.44
C GLY A 146 -23.51 -4.01 -13.27
N GLU A 147 -24.36 -4.12 -12.25
CA GLU A 147 -24.30 -3.29 -11.06
C GLU A 147 -23.17 -3.71 -10.13
N LEU A 148 -22.66 -2.77 -9.32
CA LEU A 148 -21.71 -3.09 -8.27
C LEU A 148 -22.33 -4.07 -7.26
N PHE A 149 -21.56 -5.05 -6.82
CA PHE A 149 -22.00 -5.95 -5.75
C PHE A 149 -21.96 -5.26 -4.38
N ASP A 150 -21.14 -4.22 -4.24
CA ASP A 150 -21.04 -3.29 -3.10
C ASP A 150 -20.87 -4.00 -1.74
N ASP A 151 -19.93 -4.94 -1.69
CA ASP A 151 -19.64 -5.72 -0.49
C ASP A 151 -18.62 -5.03 0.46
N GLY A 152 -18.20 -3.81 0.15
CA GLY A 152 -17.28 -3.01 0.96
C GLY A 152 -15.82 -3.46 0.87
N GLN A 153 -15.44 -4.36 -0.06
CA GLN A 153 -14.07 -4.78 -0.29
C GLN A 153 -13.55 -4.30 -1.64
N HIS A 154 -12.48 -3.50 -1.63
CA HIS A 154 -11.91 -2.83 -2.79
C HIS A 154 -10.46 -3.24 -3.01
N ILE A 155 -10.05 -3.38 -4.29
CA ILE A 155 -8.66 -3.61 -4.66
C ILE A 155 -8.19 -2.47 -5.56
N ILE A 156 -7.01 -1.91 -5.28
CA ILE A 156 -6.41 -0.84 -6.07
C ILE A 156 -5.00 -1.25 -6.48
N TYR A 157 -4.68 -1.06 -7.76
CA TYR A 157 -3.31 -1.16 -8.26
C TYR A 157 -2.84 0.21 -8.72
N VAL A 158 -1.69 0.65 -8.20
CA VAL A 158 -1.02 1.90 -8.57
C VAL A 158 0.19 1.55 -9.40
N ASN A 159 0.22 2.05 -10.63
CA ASN A 159 1.27 1.79 -11.62
C ASN A 159 2.45 2.74 -11.40
N GLY A 160 3.60 2.21 -10.95
CA GLY A 160 4.82 2.98 -10.71
C GLY A 160 5.54 3.44 -11.97
N GLU A 161 5.19 2.94 -13.15
CA GLU A 161 5.72 3.46 -14.43
C GLU A 161 5.10 4.81 -14.80
N ASN A 162 3.95 5.16 -14.20
CA ASN A 162 3.33 6.46 -14.40
C ASN A 162 4.08 7.54 -13.60
N THR A 163 4.96 8.24 -14.26
CA THR A 163 5.81 9.31 -13.71
C THR A 163 5.42 10.70 -14.20
N ASP A 164 4.17 10.89 -14.62
CA ASP A 164 3.64 12.20 -15.04
C ASP A 164 3.50 13.14 -13.85
N THR A 165 4.52 13.97 -13.63
CA THR A 165 4.59 14.92 -12.51
C THR A 165 3.58 16.07 -12.60
N SER A 166 2.82 16.17 -13.69
CA SER A 166 1.68 17.10 -13.76
C SER A 166 0.49 16.65 -12.91
N THR A 167 0.48 15.37 -12.51
CA THR A 167 -0.52 14.77 -11.62
C THR A 167 0.05 14.49 -10.22
N ALA A 168 -0.78 14.58 -9.21
CA ALA A 168 -0.37 14.24 -7.84
C ALA A 168 0.10 12.78 -7.70
N LEU A 169 -0.56 11.86 -8.42
CA LEU A 169 -0.22 10.44 -8.40
C LEU A 169 1.13 10.17 -9.09
N GLY A 170 1.37 10.74 -10.25
CA GLY A 170 2.65 10.58 -10.95
C GLY A 170 3.80 11.22 -10.17
N GLN A 171 3.59 12.38 -9.52
CA GLN A 171 4.58 12.97 -8.63
C GLN A 171 4.86 12.07 -7.42
N LEU A 172 3.83 11.45 -6.83
CA LEU A 172 3.99 10.47 -5.76
C LEU A 172 4.87 9.30 -6.21
N MET A 173 4.64 8.77 -7.41
CA MET A 173 5.44 7.65 -7.94
C MET A 173 6.91 8.04 -8.16
N VAL A 174 7.17 9.25 -8.65
CA VAL A 174 8.54 9.78 -8.76
C VAL A 174 9.19 9.90 -7.37
N ASP A 175 8.49 10.48 -6.41
CA ASP A 175 8.99 10.66 -5.05
C ASP A 175 9.29 9.31 -4.36
N MET A 176 8.41 8.33 -4.49
CA MET A 176 8.57 6.99 -3.89
C MET A 176 9.73 6.18 -4.49
N GLN A 177 10.11 6.44 -5.73
CA GLN A 177 11.24 5.80 -6.42
C GLN A 177 12.55 6.56 -6.27
N GLN A 178 12.53 7.74 -5.63
CA GLN A 178 13.71 8.58 -5.44
C GLN A 178 14.51 8.17 -4.20
N ALA A 179 15.81 7.92 -4.39
CA ALA A 179 16.73 7.60 -3.29
C ALA A 179 17.38 8.83 -2.65
N ASP A 180 17.40 9.97 -3.35
CA ASP A 180 17.98 11.22 -2.86
C ASP A 180 16.87 12.08 -2.27
N ALA A 181 16.84 12.20 -0.95
CA ALA A 181 15.86 12.99 -0.22
C ALA A 181 15.78 14.47 -0.68
N ALA A 182 16.89 15.03 -1.18
CA ALA A 182 16.90 16.40 -1.69
C ALA A 182 16.11 16.57 -3.00
N LYS A 183 15.82 15.48 -3.69
CA LYS A 183 15.04 15.45 -4.94
C LYS A 183 13.59 15.05 -4.74
N ILE A 184 13.21 14.62 -3.54
CA ILE A 184 11.82 14.29 -3.20
C ILE A 184 11.05 15.60 -3.02
N SER A 185 9.99 15.77 -3.81
CA SER A 185 9.17 16.99 -3.81
C SER A 185 8.31 17.13 -2.55
N ASN A 186 7.77 16.02 -2.06
CA ASN A 186 6.94 16.05 -0.86
C ASN A 186 7.77 16.05 0.41
N LYS A 187 7.57 17.08 1.26
CA LYS A 187 8.31 17.25 2.52
C LYS A 187 8.08 16.12 3.53
N VAL A 188 6.92 15.49 3.54
CA VAL A 188 6.64 14.38 4.46
C VAL A 188 7.49 13.17 4.09
N LEU A 189 7.64 12.89 2.78
CA LEU A 189 8.49 11.80 2.29
C LEU A 189 9.98 12.16 2.40
N ALA A 190 10.37 13.38 2.03
CA ALA A 190 11.76 13.83 2.06
C ALA A 190 12.40 13.82 3.46
N ASN A 191 11.59 13.88 4.53
CA ASN A 191 12.06 13.88 5.91
C ASN A 191 12.23 12.47 6.51
N LYS A 192 12.18 11.41 5.70
CA LYS A 192 12.37 10.01 6.13
C LYS A 192 13.73 9.48 5.68
#